data_d8af4cc9201195e969e0a0101a34b7ad
#
_entry.id   d8af4cc9201195e969e0a0101a34b7ad
#
_cell.length_a   1.000
_cell.length_b   1.000
_cell.length_c   1.000
_cell.angle_alpha   90.00
_cell.angle_beta   90.00
_cell.angle_gamma   90.00
#
_symmetry.space_group_name_H-M   'P 1'
#
loop_
_entity.id
_entity.type
_entity.pdbx_description
1 polymer ?
#
loop_
_entity_poly.entity_id
_entity_poly.type
_entity_poly.pdbx_seq_one_letter_code
_entity_poly.pdbx_strand_id
1 'polypeptide(L)'
;VCTVLNGGELGEKKGVNVPNVPVRLPAITEKDREDLKFGVEQGIDFIAASFVRNAECIIEIRSWLRELKAPYIPIIAKIENAEGIKNIDEIIRCADGIMVARGDMGVEIPAQEVPYIQKEIIRKCNDNFKPVITATQMLDSMIRNPRPTRAEVTDVANAVYDGTDAVMLSGETAQGKYPVEALKMMVQIVENTESHLDYEVMLKKAQKHRTSSISSAIGFSAVATAANLSAKCIVAPTMSGATAKVVSKFKPKACVVGVSPDEATLRRMQIYWGVRPLKSIRLNSMEDVCENAIEMVRVKQYVEPGDIVVLTAGLPAQSGAFSNNGRSNMMRIAVID
;
A
#
# COMPACT_ATOMS: atom_id res chain seq x y z
N VAL A 1 -22.28 28.43 21.56
CA VAL A 1 -23.69 28.01 21.59
C VAL A 1 -23.98 27.39 20.22
N CYS A 2 -24.51 26.15 20.19
CA CYS A 2 -24.91 25.48 18.97
C CYS A 2 -26.41 25.26 18.94
N THR A 3 -26.99 25.22 17.74
CA THR A 3 -28.38 24.85 17.51
C THR A 3 -28.40 23.43 16.90
N VAL A 4 -29.17 22.52 17.50
CA VAL A 4 -29.36 21.17 16.97
C VAL A 4 -30.25 21.26 15.75
N LEU A 5 -29.75 20.83 14.59
CA LEU A 5 -30.51 20.81 13.34
C LEU A 5 -31.22 19.46 13.10
N ASN A 6 -30.60 18.36 13.52
CA ASN A 6 -31.14 17.00 13.37
C ASN A 6 -31.17 16.31 14.75
N GLY A 7 -32.21 15.56 15.02
CA GLY A 7 -32.30 14.71 16.21
C GLY A 7 -31.42 13.47 16.08
N GLY A 8 -31.01 12.91 17.21
CA GLY A 8 -30.22 11.66 17.27
C GLY A 8 -29.69 11.40 18.68
N GLU A 9 -29.16 10.18 18.90
CA GLU A 9 -28.48 9.84 20.14
C GLU A 9 -27.03 10.33 20.09
N LEU A 10 -26.67 11.19 21.06
CA LEU A 10 -25.30 11.67 21.23
C LEU A 10 -24.64 10.93 22.40
N GLY A 11 -23.72 10.03 22.08
CA GLY A 11 -22.95 9.30 23.09
C GLY A 11 -21.91 10.17 23.78
N GLU A 12 -21.39 9.69 24.92
CA GLU A 12 -20.30 10.36 25.65
C GLU A 12 -18.97 10.32 24.87
N LYS A 13 -18.12 11.32 25.15
CA LYS A 13 -16.74 11.42 24.59
C LYS A 13 -16.66 11.43 23.06
N LYS A 14 -17.69 11.97 22.38
CA LYS A 14 -17.67 12.15 20.92
C LYS A 14 -16.88 13.39 20.54
N GLY A 15 -16.05 13.27 19.50
CA GLY A 15 -15.39 14.40 18.86
C GLY A 15 -16.37 15.29 18.11
N VAL A 16 -15.96 16.52 17.83
CA VAL A 16 -16.71 17.47 17.02
C VAL A 16 -15.90 17.79 15.78
N ASN A 17 -16.46 17.52 14.60
CA ASN A 17 -15.91 18.00 13.35
C ASN A 17 -16.41 19.42 13.07
N VAL A 18 -15.54 20.27 12.58
CA VAL A 18 -15.83 21.67 12.26
C VAL A 18 -15.43 21.95 10.80
N PRO A 19 -16.26 21.54 9.83
CA PRO A 19 -15.94 21.67 8.42
C PRO A 19 -15.56 23.10 8.03
N ASN A 20 -14.54 23.24 7.17
CA ASN A 20 -14.03 24.55 6.70
C ASN A 20 -13.43 25.46 7.78
N VAL A 21 -13.19 24.99 8.99
CA VAL A 21 -12.52 25.75 10.05
C VAL A 21 -11.10 25.23 10.25
N PRO A 22 -10.06 26.03 10.06
CA PRO A 22 -8.68 25.62 10.32
C PRO A 22 -8.49 25.32 11.82
N VAL A 23 -8.28 24.06 12.17
CA VAL A 23 -8.04 23.66 13.55
C VAL A 23 -6.53 23.64 13.82
N ARG A 24 -6.06 24.52 14.70
CA ARG A 24 -4.65 24.62 15.09
C ARG A 24 -4.35 23.67 16.25
N LEU A 25 -4.28 22.37 15.97
CA LEU A 25 -3.81 21.37 16.91
C LEU A 25 -2.38 20.93 16.53
N PRO A 26 -1.55 20.51 17.50
CA PRO A 26 -0.27 19.88 17.20
C PRO A 26 -0.48 18.65 16.34
N ALA A 27 0.51 18.25 15.56
CA ALA A 27 0.42 17.04 14.72
C ALA A 27 0.37 15.77 15.59
N ILE A 28 1.09 15.77 16.72
CA ILE A 28 1.06 14.73 17.73
C ILE A 28 0.90 15.35 19.12
N THR A 29 0.00 14.79 19.93
CA THR A 29 -0.18 15.15 21.32
C THR A 29 0.83 14.43 22.22
N GLU A 30 0.91 14.80 23.51
CA GLU A 30 1.76 14.07 24.45
C GLU A 30 1.33 12.60 24.56
N LYS A 31 0.03 12.34 24.56
CA LYS A 31 -0.49 10.98 24.53
C LYS A 31 -0.07 10.22 23.28
N ASP A 32 -0.11 10.86 22.12
CA ASP A 32 0.35 10.21 20.86
C ASP A 32 1.84 9.87 20.94
N ARG A 33 2.66 10.68 21.62
CA ARG A 33 4.08 10.41 21.86
C ARG A 33 4.28 9.16 22.73
N GLU A 34 3.48 9.01 23.78
CA GLU A 34 3.48 7.82 24.64
C GLU A 34 3.03 6.59 23.87
N ASP A 35 1.94 6.68 23.10
CA ASP A 35 1.40 5.60 22.29
C ASP A 35 2.40 5.17 21.20
N LEU A 36 3.08 6.11 20.54
CA LEU A 36 4.14 5.83 19.56
C LEU A 36 5.34 5.12 20.21
N LYS A 37 5.76 5.56 21.40
CA LYS A 37 6.82 4.91 22.15
C LYS A 37 6.46 3.47 22.48
N PHE A 38 5.27 3.24 23.02
CA PHE A 38 4.76 1.90 23.28
C PHE A 38 4.70 1.05 22.00
N GLY A 39 4.18 1.60 20.91
CA GLY A 39 4.13 0.91 19.62
C GLY A 39 5.51 0.49 19.11
N VAL A 40 6.52 1.36 19.24
CA VAL A 40 7.91 1.03 18.88
C VAL A 40 8.44 -0.12 19.74
N GLU A 41 8.19 -0.09 21.05
CA GLU A 41 8.59 -1.16 21.98
C GLU A 41 7.91 -2.50 21.64
N GLN A 42 6.67 -2.46 21.13
CA GLN A 42 5.94 -3.65 20.67
C GLN A 42 6.30 -4.10 19.24
N GLY A 43 7.19 -3.39 18.55
CA GLY A 43 7.67 -3.76 17.21
C GLY A 43 6.62 -3.59 16.11
N ILE A 44 5.87 -2.49 16.11
CA ILE A 44 4.89 -2.18 15.06
C ILE A 44 5.56 -2.06 13.69
N ASP A 45 4.84 -2.45 12.64
CA ASP A 45 5.32 -2.40 11.25
C ASP A 45 4.98 -1.09 10.54
N PHE A 46 3.86 -0.42 10.91
CA PHE A 46 3.38 0.82 10.32
C PHE A 46 2.77 1.74 11.35
N ILE A 47 2.79 3.03 11.07
CA ILE A 47 2.02 4.05 11.78
C ILE A 47 0.99 4.62 10.79
N ALA A 48 -0.29 4.56 11.15
CA ALA A 48 -1.37 5.23 10.43
C ALA A 48 -1.71 6.55 11.13
N ALA A 49 -1.19 7.67 10.60
CA ALA A 49 -1.36 8.99 11.19
C ALA A 49 -2.70 9.59 10.78
N SER A 50 -3.60 9.82 11.75
CA SER A 50 -4.91 10.44 11.53
C SER A 50 -4.80 11.96 11.38
N PHE A 51 -5.75 12.54 10.66
CA PHE A 51 -5.93 13.99 10.49
C PHE A 51 -4.67 14.71 10.00
N VAL A 52 -3.91 14.09 9.10
CA VAL A 52 -2.76 14.73 8.48
C VAL A 52 -3.23 15.91 7.62
N ARG A 53 -2.68 17.09 7.87
CA ARG A 53 -3.06 18.34 7.20
C ARG A 53 -2.02 18.84 6.20
N ASN A 54 -0.74 18.58 6.48
CA ASN A 54 0.40 19.06 5.70
C ASN A 54 1.64 18.17 5.92
N ALA A 55 2.74 18.49 5.26
CA ALA A 55 4.00 17.76 5.37
C ALA A 55 4.61 17.82 6.79
N GLU A 56 4.43 18.93 7.50
CA GLU A 56 4.96 19.15 8.84
C GLU A 56 4.47 18.09 9.82
N CYS A 57 3.20 17.65 9.69
CA CYS A 57 2.66 16.55 10.51
C CYS A 57 3.50 15.27 10.39
N ILE A 58 3.90 14.91 9.16
CA ILE A 58 4.71 13.72 8.92
C ILE A 58 6.15 13.93 9.40
N ILE A 59 6.70 15.13 9.21
CA ILE A 59 8.06 15.46 9.64
C ILE A 59 8.15 15.40 11.17
N GLU A 60 7.16 15.88 11.91
CA GLU A 60 7.13 15.83 13.37
C GLU A 60 7.10 14.38 13.87
N ILE A 61 6.21 13.52 13.33
CA ILE A 61 6.17 12.10 13.67
C ILE A 61 7.53 11.44 13.35
N ARG A 62 8.11 11.74 12.19
CA ARG A 62 9.40 11.19 11.78
C ARG A 62 10.54 11.63 12.71
N SER A 63 10.49 12.87 13.19
CA SER A 63 11.48 13.38 14.17
C SER A 63 11.37 12.61 15.49
N TRP A 64 10.16 12.40 15.99
CA TRP A 64 9.95 11.63 17.21
C TRP A 64 10.42 10.17 17.07
N LEU A 65 10.15 9.54 15.92
CA LEU A 65 10.65 8.19 15.65
C LEU A 65 12.19 8.11 15.60
N ARG A 66 12.87 9.18 15.16
CA ARG A 66 14.35 9.24 15.23
C ARG A 66 14.84 9.28 16.67
N GLU A 67 14.20 10.05 17.54
CA GLU A 67 14.50 10.10 18.98
C GLU A 67 14.31 8.72 19.62
N LEU A 68 13.27 7.99 19.21
CA LEU A 68 13.00 6.60 19.62
C LEU A 68 13.91 5.57 18.95
N LYS A 69 14.89 5.98 18.12
CA LYS A 69 15.78 5.13 17.33
C LYS A 69 15.05 4.16 16.38
N ALA A 70 13.85 4.53 15.93
CA ALA A 70 12.99 3.76 15.04
C ALA A 70 12.62 4.51 13.74
N PRO A 71 13.56 5.20 13.04
CA PRO A 71 13.25 6.02 11.86
C PRO A 71 12.79 5.21 10.65
N TYR A 72 12.92 3.89 10.72
CA TYR A 72 12.59 2.94 9.65
C TYR A 72 11.11 2.52 9.63
N ILE A 73 10.32 2.89 10.64
CA ILE A 73 8.89 2.55 10.65
C ILE A 73 8.17 3.45 9.63
N PRO A 74 7.48 2.87 8.62
CA PRO A 74 6.75 3.63 7.62
C PRO A 74 5.54 4.35 8.22
N ILE A 75 5.26 5.56 7.69
CA ILE A 75 4.12 6.38 8.08
C ILE A 75 3.12 6.41 6.91
N ILE A 76 1.90 5.94 7.17
CA ILE A 76 0.75 6.06 6.29
C ILE A 76 -0.05 7.29 6.71
N ALA A 77 -0.09 8.31 5.86
CA ALA A 77 -0.85 9.52 6.13
C ALA A 77 -2.32 9.30 5.77
N LYS A 78 -3.21 9.50 6.73
CA LYS A 78 -4.66 9.43 6.51
C LYS A 78 -5.16 10.80 6.08
N ILE A 79 -5.78 10.84 4.90
CA ILE A 79 -6.35 12.06 4.32
C ILE A 79 -7.84 12.07 4.66
N GLU A 80 -8.21 12.95 5.58
CA GLU A 80 -9.50 13.00 6.27
C GLU A 80 -10.16 14.39 6.23
N ASN A 81 -9.45 15.42 5.75
CA ASN A 81 -9.89 16.80 5.82
C ASN A 81 -9.51 17.62 4.58
N ALA A 82 -10.16 18.77 4.41
CA ALA A 82 -9.96 19.67 3.26
C ALA A 82 -8.51 20.19 3.14
N GLU A 83 -7.85 20.47 4.27
CA GLU A 83 -6.46 20.95 4.27
C GLU A 83 -5.49 19.88 3.78
N GLY A 84 -5.65 18.61 4.20
CA GLY A 84 -4.87 17.49 3.73
C GLY A 84 -5.05 17.21 2.24
N ILE A 85 -6.27 17.38 1.72
CA ILE A 85 -6.55 17.28 0.27
C ILE A 85 -5.81 18.37 -0.49
N LYS A 86 -5.87 19.61 -0.01
CA LYS A 86 -5.18 20.76 -0.63
C LYS A 86 -3.66 20.55 -0.66
N ASN A 87 -3.10 19.99 0.39
CA ASN A 87 -1.67 19.81 0.58
C ASN A 87 -1.18 18.39 0.16
N ILE A 88 -2.01 17.64 -0.57
CA ILE A 88 -1.75 16.21 -0.86
C ILE A 88 -0.39 15.94 -1.51
N ASP A 89 0.08 16.83 -2.38
CA ASP A 89 1.34 16.62 -3.12
C ASP A 89 2.57 16.68 -2.20
N GLU A 90 2.58 17.55 -1.21
CA GLU A 90 3.66 17.61 -0.22
C GLU A 90 3.57 16.46 0.80
N ILE A 91 2.35 16.07 1.19
CA ILE A 91 2.13 14.91 2.08
C ILE A 91 2.64 13.63 1.40
N ILE A 92 2.30 13.40 0.13
CA ILE A 92 2.77 12.23 -0.63
C ILE A 92 4.30 12.19 -0.70
N ARG A 93 4.98 13.33 -0.84
CA ARG A 93 6.46 13.35 -0.84
C ARG A 93 7.05 12.90 0.49
N CYS A 94 6.46 13.29 1.62
CA CYS A 94 6.99 13.05 2.96
C CYS A 94 6.54 11.73 3.58
N ALA A 95 5.32 11.27 3.30
CA ALA A 95 4.76 10.02 3.80
C ALA A 95 5.31 8.79 3.05
N ASP A 96 5.22 7.60 3.66
CA ASP A 96 5.60 6.33 3.03
C ASP A 96 4.43 5.68 2.28
N GLY A 97 3.20 6.04 2.62
CA GLY A 97 1.96 5.68 1.96
C GLY A 97 0.83 6.61 2.36
N ILE A 98 -0.32 6.44 1.70
CA ILE A 98 -1.51 7.27 1.93
C ILE A 98 -2.70 6.35 2.22
N MET A 99 -3.62 6.82 3.07
CA MET A 99 -4.94 6.22 3.23
C MET A 99 -6.00 7.27 2.89
N VAL A 100 -6.86 6.93 1.96
CA VAL A 100 -8.07 7.71 1.63
C VAL A 100 -9.15 7.29 2.62
N ALA A 101 -9.33 8.06 3.69
CA ALA A 101 -10.26 7.77 4.79
C ALA A 101 -11.61 8.47 4.52
N ARG A 102 -12.43 7.84 3.69
CA ARG A 102 -13.62 8.44 3.07
C ARG A 102 -14.72 8.81 4.08
N GLY A 103 -14.79 8.11 5.21
CA GLY A 103 -15.78 8.39 6.27
C GLY A 103 -15.63 9.79 6.84
N ASP A 104 -14.45 10.08 7.38
CA ASP A 104 -14.16 11.41 7.96
C ASP A 104 -14.06 12.48 6.87
N MET A 105 -13.46 12.15 5.72
CA MET A 105 -13.40 13.04 4.55
C MET A 105 -14.80 13.49 4.11
N GLY A 106 -15.79 12.59 4.05
CA GLY A 106 -17.16 12.92 3.63
C GLY A 106 -17.96 13.75 4.62
N VAL A 107 -17.45 13.95 5.85
CA VAL A 107 -17.98 14.93 6.81
C VAL A 107 -17.39 16.32 6.56
N GLU A 108 -16.13 16.39 6.13
CA GLU A 108 -15.36 17.63 5.94
C GLU A 108 -15.59 18.28 4.56
N ILE A 109 -15.91 17.50 3.53
CA ILE A 109 -16.14 17.98 2.17
C ILE A 109 -17.48 17.48 1.63
N PRO A 110 -18.04 18.12 0.59
CA PRO A 110 -19.26 17.66 -0.07
C PRO A 110 -19.14 16.22 -0.56
N ALA A 111 -20.10 15.36 -0.21
CA ALA A 111 -20.04 13.93 -0.47
C ALA A 111 -19.84 13.59 -1.97
N GLN A 112 -20.38 14.41 -2.88
CA GLN A 112 -20.23 14.23 -4.32
C GLN A 112 -18.81 14.46 -4.84
N GLU A 113 -17.93 15.10 -4.07
CA GLU A 113 -16.53 15.34 -4.43
C GLU A 113 -15.63 14.16 -4.05
N VAL A 114 -16.02 13.36 -3.05
CA VAL A 114 -15.21 12.25 -2.52
C VAL A 114 -14.76 11.29 -3.61
N PRO A 115 -15.59 10.82 -4.55
CA PRO A 115 -15.15 9.88 -5.59
C PRO A 115 -14.08 10.45 -6.52
N TYR A 116 -14.19 11.75 -6.87
CA TYR A 116 -13.18 12.42 -7.68
C TYR A 116 -11.86 12.55 -6.94
N ILE A 117 -11.91 13.01 -5.69
CA ILE A 117 -10.71 13.17 -4.84
C ILE A 117 -10.02 11.83 -4.59
N GLN A 118 -10.77 10.75 -4.34
CA GLN A 118 -10.22 9.40 -4.24
C GLN A 118 -9.40 9.04 -5.48
N LYS A 119 -9.96 9.21 -6.68
CA LYS A 119 -9.27 8.90 -7.94
C LYS A 119 -7.99 9.72 -8.10
N GLU A 120 -8.04 11.01 -7.79
CA GLU A 120 -6.87 11.89 -7.88
C GLU A 120 -5.78 11.51 -6.87
N ILE A 121 -6.13 11.18 -5.63
CA ILE A 121 -5.17 10.73 -4.62
C ILE A 121 -4.52 9.41 -5.06
N ILE A 122 -5.32 8.42 -5.50
CA ILE A 122 -4.81 7.13 -5.96
C ILE A 122 -3.85 7.33 -7.15
N ARG A 123 -4.24 8.13 -8.14
CA ARG A 123 -3.39 8.45 -9.29
C ARG A 123 -2.07 9.09 -8.85
N LYS A 124 -2.12 10.13 -8.01
CA LYS A 124 -0.92 10.80 -7.49
C LYS A 124 -0.01 9.87 -6.70
N CYS A 125 -0.58 8.97 -5.89
CA CYS A 125 0.18 7.96 -5.16
C CYS A 125 0.90 7.00 -6.12
N ASN A 126 0.19 6.49 -7.13
CA ASN A 126 0.76 5.61 -8.14
C ASN A 126 1.89 6.29 -8.91
N ASP A 127 1.74 7.58 -9.30
CA ASP A 127 2.77 8.36 -9.98
C ASP A 127 4.03 8.56 -9.11
N ASN A 128 3.86 8.60 -7.78
CA ASN A 128 4.94 8.83 -6.82
C ASN A 128 5.46 7.54 -6.13
N PHE A 129 5.09 6.35 -6.59
CA PHE A 129 5.49 5.07 -6.00
C PHE A 129 5.11 4.90 -4.52
N LYS A 130 4.01 5.50 -4.10
CA LYS A 130 3.51 5.38 -2.74
C LYS A 130 2.32 4.41 -2.72
N PRO A 131 2.30 3.43 -1.80
CA PRO A 131 1.12 2.59 -1.62
C PRO A 131 -0.05 3.46 -1.15
N VAL A 132 -1.24 3.10 -1.62
CA VAL A 132 -2.47 3.78 -1.25
C VAL A 132 -3.52 2.77 -0.78
N ILE A 133 -4.18 3.09 0.33
CA ILE A 133 -5.25 2.29 0.91
C ILE A 133 -6.56 3.07 0.73
N THR A 134 -7.58 2.43 0.16
CA THR A 134 -8.94 2.97 0.15
C THR A 134 -9.71 2.38 1.33
N ALA A 135 -10.20 3.25 2.20
CA ALA A 135 -10.73 2.88 3.51
C ALA A 135 -12.12 3.45 3.77
N THR A 136 -12.81 2.82 4.72
CA THR A 136 -14.11 3.17 5.29
C THR A 136 -15.31 2.99 4.36
N GLN A 137 -16.40 2.51 4.92
CA GLN A 137 -17.69 2.31 4.23
C GLN A 137 -17.60 1.47 2.95
N MET A 138 -16.70 0.48 2.91
CA MET A 138 -16.51 -0.38 1.75
C MET A 138 -17.66 -1.40 1.62
N LEU A 139 -18.00 -2.08 2.73
CA LEU A 139 -19.10 -3.05 2.84
C LEU A 139 -19.91 -2.77 4.11
N ASP A 140 -20.21 -1.52 4.41
CA ASP A 140 -20.79 -1.04 5.68
C ASP A 140 -22.09 -1.79 6.06
N SER A 141 -22.92 -2.12 5.09
CA SER A 141 -24.15 -2.87 5.35
C SER A 141 -23.89 -4.25 5.94
N MET A 142 -22.68 -4.83 5.71
CA MET A 142 -22.28 -6.13 6.26
C MET A 142 -21.93 -6.09 7.75
N ILE A 143 -21.90 -4.92 8.38
CA ILE A 143 -21.93 -4.83 9.84
C ILE A 143 -23.17 -5.55 10.40
N ARG A 144 -24.30 -5.45 9.69
CA ARG A 144 -25.61 -5.94 10.14
C ARG A 144 -26.21 -7.04 9.26
N ASN A 145 -25.78 -7.15 8.01
CA ASN A 145 -26.34 -8.06 7.01
C ASN A 145 -25.27 -9.03 6.49
N PRO A 146 -25.63 -10.29 6.15
CA PRO A 146 -24.67 -11.28 5.66
C PRO A 146 -24.24 -11.05 4.19
N ARG A 147 -24.83 -10.07 3.50
CA ARG A 147 -24.55 -9.73 2.10
C ARG A 147 -24.49 -8.22 1.94
N PRO A 148 -23.58 -7.70 1.09
CA PRO A 148 -23.51 -6.29 0.79
C PRO A 148 -24.59 -5.85 -0.18
N THR A 149 -24.76 -4.54 -0.31
CA THR A 149 -25.53 -3.93 -1.38
C THR A 149 -24.75 -3.97 -2.70
N ARG A 150 -25.46 -3.81 -3.84
CA ARG A 150 -24.81 -3.71 -5.15
C ARG A 150 -23.92 -2.46 -5.26
N ALA A 151 -24.30 -1.37 -4.61
CA ALA A 151 -23.51 -0.14 -4.58
C ALA A 151 -22.16 -0.36 -3.89
N GLU A 152 -22.12 -1.08 -2.77
CA GLU A 152 -20.89 -1.41 -2.05
C GLU A 152 -19.98 -2.34 -2.87
N VAL A 153 -20.54 -3.35 -3.53
CA VAL A 153 -19.77 -4.21 -4.45
C VAL A 153 -19.13 -3.38 -5.56
N THR A 154 -19.88 -2.43 -6.12
CA THR A 154 -19.38 -1.53 -7.18
C THR A 154 -18.31 -0.59 -6.63
N ASP A 155 -18.45 -0.13 -5.40
CA ASP A 155 -17.47 0.77 -4.76
C ASP A 155 -16.12 0.08 -4.54
N VAL A 156 -16.13 -1.14 -3.98
CA VAL A 156 -14.89 -1.95 -3.84
C VAL A 156 -14.25 -2.19 -5.21
N ALA A 157 -15.03 -2.60 -6.21
CA ALA A 157 -14.51 -2.84 -7.56
C ALA A 157 -13.93 -1.56 -8.17
N ASN A 158 -14.57 -0.40 -8.01
CA ASN A 158 -14.05 0.87 -8.50
C ASN A 158 -12.72 1.25 -7.84
N ALA A 159 -12.54 1.03 -6.54
CA ALA A 159 -11.26 1.28 -5.88
C ALA A 159 -10.14 0.44 -6.50
N VAL A 160 -10.41 -0.82 -6.86
CA VAL A 160 -9.46 -1.70 -7.57
C VAL A 160 -9.18 -1.18 -8.98
N TYR A 161 -10.22 -0.81 -9.76
CA TYR A 161 -10.06 -0.21 -11.09
C TYR A 161 -9.28 1.10 -11.06
N ASP A 162 -9.43 1.90 -10.00
CA ASP A 162 -8.67 3.14 -9.80
C ASP A 162 -7.19 2.87 -9.53
N GLY A 163 -6.84 1.63 -9.14
CA GLY A 163 -5.47 1.19 -8.88
C GLY A 163 -5.03 1.40 -7.44
N THR A 164 -5.93 1.30 -6.45
CA THR A 164 -5.55 1.24 -5.03
C THR A 164 -4.66 0.02 -4.77
N ASP A 165 -3.74 0.10 -3.81
CA ASP A 165 -2.87 -1.03 -3.44
C ASP A 165 -3.56 -1.97 -2.44
N ALA A 166 -4.43 -1.43 -1.60
CA ALA A 166 -5.21 -2.18 -0.64
C ALA A 166 -6.58 -1.53 -0.43
N VAL A 167 -7.55 -2.34 -0.02
CA VAL A 167 -8.86 -1.92 0.49
C VAL A 167 -8.98 -2.34 1.94
N MET A 168 -9.67 -1.54 2.76
CA MET A 168 -9.74 -1.76 4.20
C MET A 168 -11.18 -1.92 4.69
N LEU A 169 -11.43 -2.96 5.46
CA LEU A 169 -12.64 -3.10 6.29
C LEU A 169 -12.40 -2.45 7.66
N SER A 170 -13.41 -1.82 8.21
CA SER A 170 -13.40 -1.15 9.52
C SER A 170 -14.41 -1.81 10.46
N GLY A 171 -15.57 -1.21 10.64
CA GLY A 171 -16.64 -1.71 11.48
C GLY A 171 -17.14 -3.10 11.09
N GLU A 172 -17.04 -3.44 9.81
CA GLU A 172 -17.46 -4.72 9.22
C GLU A 172 -16.77 -5.90 9.90
N THR A 173 -15.48 -5.75 10.24
CA THR A 173 -14.69 -6.79 10.92
C THR A 173 -14.46 -6.50 12.39
N ALA A 174 -14.47 -5.24 12.84
CA ALA A 174 -14.19 -4.87 14.22
C ALA A 174 -15.41 -5.02 15.15
N GLN A 175 -16.62 -4.77 14.66
CA GLN A 175 -17.86 -4.74 15.44
C GLN A 175 -19.03 -5.44 14.74
N GLY A 176 -18.85 -5.85 13.49
CA GLY A 176 -19.90 -6.43 12.65
C GLY A 176 -20.30 -7.83 13.13
N LYS A 177 -21.52 -8.20 12.77
CA LYS A 177 -22.07 -9.56 13.03
C LYS A 177 -21.51 -10.61 12.06
N TYR A 178 -20.94 -10.18 10.92
CA TYR A 178 -20.50 -11.05 9.83
C TYR A 178 -19.06 -10.78 9.39
N PRO A 179 -18.06 -10.79 10.31
CA PRO A 179 -16.69 -10.35 10.01
C PRO A 179 -15.99 -11.23 8.98
N VAL A 180 -16.18 -12.54 9.05
CA VAL A 180 -15.56 -13.50 8.13
C VAL A 180 -16.20 -13.42 6.75
N GLU A 181 -17.53 -13.31 6.68
CA GLU A 181 -18.30 -13.16 5.45
C GLU A 181 -17.93 -11.84 4.73
N ALA A 182 -17.77 -10.75 5.49
CA ALA A 182 -17.34 -9.46 4.94
C ALA A 182 -15.95 -9.56 4.31
N LEU A 183 -14.99 -10.19 4.98
CA LEU A 183 -13.66 -10.41 4.41
C LEU A 183 -13.71 -11.30 3.16
N LYS A 184 -14.44 -12.42 3.21
CA LYS A 184 -14.61 -13.30 2.04
C LYS A 184 -15.22 -12.58 0.86
N MET A 185 -16.24 -11.77 1.10
CA MET A 185 -16.89 -10.98 0.05
C MET A 185 -15.92 -9.95 -0.53
N MET A 186 -15.16 -9.25 0.31
CA MET A 186 -14.12 -8.32 -0.14
C MET A 186 -13.11 -9.01 -1.06
N VAL A 187 -12.59 -10.18 -0.67
CA VAL A 187 -11.66 -10.97 -1.47
C VAL A 187 -12.28 -11.36 -2.81
N GLN A 188 -13.51 -11.88 -2.81
CA GLN A 188 -14.21 -12.27 -4.04
C GLN A 188 -14.40 -11.10 -5.02
N ILE A 189 -14.74 -9.90 -4.52
CA ILE A 189 -14.89 -8.71 -5.35
C ILE A 189 -13.54 -8.30 -5.94
N VAL A 190 -12.50 -8.27 -5.12
CA VAL A 190 -11.14 -7.90 -5.55
C VAL A 190 -10.63 -8.86 -6.62
N GLU A 191 -10.64 -10.17 -6.35
CA GLU A 191 -10.15 -11.20 -7.29
C GLU A 191 -10.95 -11.19 -8.60
N ASN A 192 -12.27 -11.07 -8.53
CA ASN A 192 -13.10 -10.95 -9.73
C ASN A 192 -12.75 -9.69 -10.52
N THR A 193 -12.58 -8.56 -9.86
CA THR A 193 -12.22 -7.30 -10.54
C THR A 193 -10.83 -7.38 -11.16
N GLU A 194 -9.84 -7.92 -10.46
CA GLU A 194 -8.48 -8.13 -10.97
C GLU A 194 -8.46 -9.02 -12.22
N SER A 195 -9.32 -10.04 -12.28
CA SER A 195 -9.43 -10.91 -13.47
C SER A 195 -9.94 -10.20 -14.73
N HIS A 196 -10.62 -9.05 -14.56
CA HIS A 196 -11.19 -8.23 -15.64
C HIS A 196 -10.39 -6.95 -15.93
N LEU A 197 -9.23 -6.74 -15.26
CA LEU A 197 -8.39 -5.59 -15.55
C LEU A 197 -7.71 -5.71 -16.92
N ASP A 198 -7.66 -4.59 -17.65
CA ASP A 198 -6.85 -4.48 -18.87
C ASP A 198 -5.41 -4.13 -18.49
N TYR A 199 -4.62 -5.16 -18.17
CA TYR A 199 -3.23 -5.02 -17.77
C TYR A 199 -2.33 -4.43 -18.87
N GLU A 200 -2.65 -4.60 -20.15
CA GLU A 200 -1.90 -3.99 -21.24
C GLU A 200 -2.09 -2.47 -21.27
N VAL A 201 -3.32 -2.01 -21.12
CA VAL A 201 -3.63 -0.58 -21.03
C VAL A 201 -2.99 0.03 -19.78
N MET A 202 -3.02 -0.69 -18.65
CA MET A 202 -2.36 -0.23 -17.42
C MET A 202 -0.85 -0.09 -17.60
N LEU A 203 -0.20 -1.07 -18.22
CA LEU A 203 1.24 -1.05 -18.47
C LEU A 203 1.62 0.09 -19.45
N LYS A 204 0.84 0.30 -20.52
CA LYS A 204 1.02 1.43 -21.46
C LYS A 204 0.89 2.79 -20.77
N LYS A 205 -0.08 2.95 -19.85
CA LYS A 205 -0.21 4.15 -19.03
C LYS A 205 1.00 4.36 -18.11
N ALA A 206 1.41 3.30 -17.40
CA ALA A 206 2.54 3.34 -16.49
C ALA A 206 3.87 3.69 -17.20
N GLN A 207 4.03 3.31 -18.46
CA GLN A 207 5.19 3.68 -19.28
C GLN A 207 5.36 5.19 -19.42
N LYS A 208 4.26 5.96 -19.51
CA LYS A 208 4.28 7.41 -19.64
C LYS A 208 4.72 8.12 -18.36
N HIS A 209 4.51 7.50 -17.21
CA HIS A 209 4.77 8.07 -15.88
C HIS A 209 6.01 7.47 -15.18
N ARG A 210 6.83 6.70 -15.91
CA ARG A 210 8.07 6.15 -15.35
C ARG A 210 9.06 7.25 -14.99
N THR A 211 9.71 7.10 -13.85
CA THR A 211 10.80 7.98 -13.44
C THR A 211 12.12 7.57 -14.13
N SER A 212 13.05 8.52 -14.29
CA SER A 212 14.37 8.28 -14.89
C SER A 212 15.34 7.50 -13.97
N SER A 213 14.85 6.75 -12.99
CA SER A 213 15.70 5.95 -12.10
C SER A 213 15.97 4.56 -12.66
N ILE A 214 17.17 4.04 -12.41
CA ILE A 214 17.57 2.68 -12.81
C ILE A 214 16.55 1.65 -12.30
N SER A 215 16.18 1.71 -11.04
CA SER A 215 15.20 0.77 -10.44
C SER A 215 13.84 0.83 -11.13
N SER A 216 13.37 2.03 -11.50
CA SER A 216 12.11 2.18 -12.23
C SER A 216 12.19 1.59 -13.63
N ALA A 217 13.31 1.79 -14.33
CA ALA A 217 13.53 1.21 -15.65
C ALA A 217 13.56 -0.33 -15.61
N ILE A 218 14.31 -0.90 -14.68
CA ILE A 218 14.40 -2.35 -14.48
C ILE A 218 13.05 -2.94 -14.05
N GLY A 219 12.36 -2.32 -13.09
CA GLY A 219 11.04 -2.78 -12.65
C GLY A 219 10.01 -2.78 -13.77
N PHE A 220 9.97 -1.71 -14.58
CA PHE A 220 9.13 -1.65 -15.77
C PHE A 220 9.49 -2.76 -16.77
N SER A 221 10.79 -2.93 -17.06
CA SER A 221 11.25 -3.96 -17.99
C SER A 221 10.90 -5.37 -17.49
N ALA A 222 11.01 -5.63 -16.19
CA ALA A 222 10.62 -6.91 -15.60
C ALA A 222 9.13 -7.20 -15.79
N VAL A 223 8.27 -6.21 -15.57
CA VAL A 223 6.81 -6.34 -15.77
C VAL A 223 6.47 -6.52 -17.25
N ALA A 224 7.07 -5.71 -18.13
CA ALA A 224 6.86 -5.83 -19.58
C ALA A 224 7.34 -7.19 -20.11
N THR A 225 8.49 -7.67 -19.66
CA THR A 225 9.02 -8.99 -20.03
C THR A 225 8.12 -10.11 -19.51
N ALA A 226 7.64 -10.01 -18.26
CA ALA A 226 6.71 -10.98 -17.70
C ALA A 226 5.39 -11.04 -18.48
N ALA A 227 4.87 -9.90 -18.91
CA ALA A 227 3.67 -9.82 -19.74
C ALA A 227 3.89 -10.45 -21.12
N ASN A 228 5.00 -10.12 -21.80
CA ASN A 228 5.32 -10.63 -23.14
C ASN A 228 5.56 -12.16 -23.17
N LEU A 229 6.16 -12.69 -22.11
CA LEU A 229 6.47 -14.11 -21.98
C LEU A 229 5.36 -14.92 -21.28
N SER A 230 4.26 -14.28 -20.87
CA SER A 230 3.24 -14.88 -20.02
C SER A 230 3.83 -15.56 -18.78
N ALA A 231 4.84 -14.92 -18.18
CA ALA A 231 5.53 -15.44 -17.01
C ALA A 231 4.56 -15.64 -15.84
N LYS A 232 4.72 -16.75 -15.13
CA LYS A 232 3.86 -17.15 -14.02
C LYS A 232 3.97 -16.21 -12.83
N CYS A 233 5.19 -15.77 -12.52
CA CYS A 233 5.45 -14.79 -11.47
C CYS A 233 6.70 -13.95 -11.77
N ILE A 234 6.82 -12.84 -11.02
CA ILE A 234 8.03 -12.02 -10.95
C ILE A 234 8.63 -12.21 -9.57
N VAL A 235 9.84 -12.76 -9.51
CA VAL A 235 10.54 -13.04 -8.24
C VAL A 235 11.44 -11.86 -7.90
N ALA A 236 11.25 -11.28 -6.72
CA ALA A 236 11.91 -10.07 -6.26
C ALA A 236 12.64 -10.27 -4.92
N PRO A 237 13.85 -10.84 -4.91
CA PRO A 237 14.70 -10.86 -3.73
C PRO A 237 15.00 -9.44 -3.24
N THR A 238 14.83 -9.20 -1.94
CA THR A 238 14.96 -7.85 -1.38
C THR A 238 15.22 -7.87 0.12
N MET A 239 16.08 -6.99 0.61
CA MET A 239 16.33 -6.81 2.05
C MET A 239 15.33 -5.84 2.70
N SER A 240 14.82 -4.87 1.95
CA SER A 240 13.97 -3.78 2.48
C SER A 240 12.57 -3.73 1.86
N GLY A 241 12.23 -4.67 0.97
CA GLY A 241 10.99 -4.62 0.19
C GLY A 241 11.03 -3.68 -1.02
N ALA A 242 12.11 -2.92 -1.22
CA ALA A 242 12.17 -1.89 -2.26
C ALA A 242 12.02 -2.45 -3.69
N THR A 243 12.62 -3.59 -4.00
CA THR A 243 12.49 -4.23 -5.31
C THR A 243 11.05 -4.65 -5.58
N ALA A 244 10.42 -5.35 -4.63
CA ALA A 244 9.01 -5.75 -4.75
C ALA A 244 8.08 -4.54 -4.91
N LYS A 245 8.31 -3.47 -4.14
CA LYS A 245 7.57 -2.20 -4.23
C LYS A 245 7.66 -1.58 -5.62
N VAL A 246 8.86 -1.53 -6.20
CA VAL A 246 9.08 -0.95 -7.53
C VAL A 246 8.38 -1.77 -8.63
N VAL A 247 8.43 -3.09 -8.56
CA VAL A 247 7.73 -3.97 -9.50
C VAL A 247 6.22 -3.83 -9.35
N SER A 248 5.71 -3.92 -8.11
CA SER A 248 4.30 -3.81 -7.77
C SER A 248 3.65 -2.50 -8.27
N LYS A 249 4.40 -1.40 -8.28
CA LYS A 249 3.92 -0.12 -8.81
C LYS A 249 3.34 -0.20 -10.22
N PHE A 250 3.92 -1.04 -11.07
CA PHE A 250 3.47 -1.21 -12.45
C PHE A 250 2.26 -2.13 -12.57
N LYS A 251 1.69 -2.58 -11.44
CA LYS A 251 0.46 -3.40 -11.36
C LYS A 251 0.50 -4.59 -12.32
N PRO A 252 1.53 -5.47 -12.25
CA PRO A 252 1.62 -6.62 -13.15
C PRO A 252 0.45 -7.59 -12.95
N LYS A 253 0.06 -8.28 -14.04
CA LYS A 253 -0.84 -9.42 -13.95
C LYS A 253 -0.17 -10.61 -13.25
N ALA A 254 1.12 -10.82 -13.54
CA ALA A 254 1.92 -11.84 -12.88
C ALA A 254 2.10 -11.52 -11.40
N CYS A 255 1.93 -12.53 -10.54
CA CYS A 255 2.16 -12.38 -9.10
C CYS A 255 3.60 -11.93 -8.82
N VAL A 256 3.79 -10.97 -7.93
CA VAL A 256 5.11 -10.52 -7.47
C VAL A 256 5.47 -11.28 -6.20
N VAL A 257 6.47 -12.15 -6.26
CA VAL A 257 6.94 -12.86 -5.07
C VAL A 257 8.12 -12.13 -4.46
N GLY A 258 7.87 -11.43 -3.36
CA GLY A 258 8.91 -10.71 -2.60
C GLY A 258 9.64 -11.66 -1.66
N VAL A 259 10.92 -11.93 -1.90
CA VAL A 259 11.70 -12.89 -1.11
C VAL A 259 12.66 -12.16 -0.18
N SER A 260 12.55 -12.38 1.14
CA SER A 260 13.39 -11.68 2.13
C SER A 260 13.70 -12.57 3.34
N PRO A 261 14.91 -12.47 3.93
CA PRO A 261 15.22 -13.09 5.21
C PRO A 261 14.70 -12.30 6.42
N ASP A 262 14.27 -11.04 6.21
CA ASP A 262 13.83 -10.13 7.27
C ASP A 262 12.32 -10.17 7.48
N GLU A 263 11.88 -10.54 8.68
CA GLU A 263 10.47 -10.71 9.04
C GLU A 263 9.67 -9.39 8.94
N ALA A 264 10.26 -8.28 9.37
CA ALA A 264 9.58 -6.99 9.30
C ALA A 264 9.36 -6.56 7.85
N THR A 265 10.33 -6.83 6.97
CA THR A 265 10.22 -6.60 5.54
C THR A 265 9.10 -7.45 4.92
N LEU A 266 8.97 -8.73 5.31
CA LEU A 266 7.89 -9.59 4.84
C LEU A 266 6.52 -9.02 5.21
N ARG A 267 6.33 -8.62 6.47
CA ARG A 267 5.06 -8.03 6.91
C ARG A 267 4.76 -6.72 6.17
N ARG A 268 5.75 -5.86 5.98
CA ARG A 268 5.60 -4.58 5.27
C ARG A 268 5.28 -4.73 3.79
N MET A 269 5.77 -5.77 3.14
CA MET A 269 5.46 -6.03 1.73
C MET A 269 3.99 -6.40 1.48
N GLN A 270 3.24 -6.83 2.50
CA GLN A 270 1.83 -7.20 2.38
C GLN A 270 0.92 -6.04 1.90
N ILE A 271 1.34 -4.79 2.07
CA ILE A 271 0.55 -3.63 1.65
C ILE A 271 0.66 -3.33 0.14
N TYR A 272 1.63 -3.92 -0.56
CA TYR A 272 1.87 -3.62 -1.97
C TYR A 272 1.00 -4.48 -2.87
N TRP A 273 0.45 -3.88 -3.93
CA TRP A 273 -0.34 -4.57 -4.94
C TRP A 273 0.32 -5.85 -5.44
N GLY A 274 -0.42 -6.97 -5.37
CA GLY A 274 -0.01 -8.25 -5.95
C GLY A 274 1.26 -8.86 -5.39
N VAL A 275 1.81 -8.35 -4.28
CA VAL A 275 3.01 -8.89 -3.65
C VAL A 275 2.66 -10.01 -2.68
N ARG A 276 3.30 -11.16 -2.86
CA ARG A 276 3.26 -12.30 -1.94
C ARG A 276 4.65 -12.49 -1.31
N PRO A 277 4.82 -12.17 -0.02
CA PRO A 277 6.10 -12.31 0.65
C PRO A 277 6.44 -13.77 0.93
N LEU A 278 7.70 -14.14 0.71
CA LEU A 278 8.26 -15.43 1.13
C LEU A 278 9.52 -15.23 1.96
N LYS A 279 9.59 -15.97 3.08
CA LYS A 279 10.77 -15.95 3.94
C LYS A 279 11.88 -16.80 3.35
N SER A 280 13.07 -16.20 3.19
CA SER A 280 14.30 -16.88 2.81
C SER A 280 15.30 -16.95 3.98
N ILE A 281 16.40 -17.61 3.73
CA ILE A 281 17.59 -17.52 4.58
C ILE A 281 18.49 -16.38 4.10
N ARG A 282 19.39 -15.93 4.96
CA ARG A 282 20.40 -14.94 4.58
C ARG A 282 21.52 -15.64 3.84
N LEU A 283 21.81 -15.19 2.64
CA LEU A 283 22.82 -15.72 1.74
C LEU A 283 23.83 -14.62 1.37
N ASN A 284 25.06 -14.99 1.07
CA ASN A 284 26.17 -14.04 0.88
C ASN A 284 26.46 -13.79 -0.61
N SER A 285 26.16 -14.73 -1.49
CA SER A 285 26.34 -14.53 -2.93
C SER A 285 25.01 -14.21 -3.60
N MET A 286 25.05 -13.40 -4.66
CA MET A 286 23.85 -13.06 -5.42
C MET A 286 23.32 -14.26 -6.21
N GLU A 287 24.20 -15.14 -6.67
CA GLU A 287 23.79 -16.36 -7.36
C GLU A 287 22.98 -17.25 -6.43
N ASP A 288 23.47 -17.53 -5.21
CA ASP A 288 22.74 -18.30 -4.20
C ASP A 288 21.39 -17.65 -3.84
N VAL A 289 21.33 -16.30 -3.75
CA VAL A 289 20.08 -15.58 -3.49
C VAL A 289 19.09 -15.80 -4.62
N CYS A 290 19.52 -15.74 -5.87
CA CYS A 290 18.67 -15.95 -7.03
C CYS A 290 18.17 -17.40 -7.12
N GLU A 291 19.07 -18.37 -6.97
CA GLU A 291 18.74 -19.79 -6.99
C GLU A 291 17.80 -20.17 -5.86
N ASN A 292 18.09 -19.72 -4.64
CA ASN A 292 17.22 -19.94 -3.49
C ASN A 292 15.83 -19.33 -3.71
N ALA A 293 15.74 -18.11 -4.27
CA ALA A 293 14.47 -17.47 -4.51
C ALA A 293 13.62 -18.22 -5.56
N ILE A 294 14.25 -18.78 -6.62
CA ILE A 294 13.58 -19.63 -7.60
C ILE A 294 13.14 -20.94 -6.96
N GLU A 295 14.01 -21.60 -6.19
CA GLU A 295 13.66 -22.83 -5.50
C GLU A 295 12.48 -22.63 -4.52
N MET A 296 12.44 -21.51 -3.81
CA MET A 296 11.34 -21.21 -2.90
C MET A 296 9.99 -21.07 -3.60
N VAL A 297 9.91 -20.45 -4.78
CA VAL A 297 8.65 -20.35 -5.52
C VAL A 297 8.23 -21.72 -6.06
N ARG A 298 9.17 -22.59 -6.40
CA ARG A 298 8.93 -23.99 -6.79
C ARG A 298 8.37 -24.80 -5.60
N VAL A 299 9.06 -24.81 -4.48
CA VAL A 299 8.65 -25.56 -3.26
C VAL A 299 7.28 -25.09 -2.74
N LYS A 300 6.97 -23.80 -2.86
CA LYS A 300 5.67 -23.25 -2.49
C LYS A 300 4.59 -23.40 -3.55
N GLN A 301 4.88 -24.09 -4.64
CA GLN A 301 3.93 -24.39 -5.73
C GLN A 301 3.34 -23.14 -6.39
N TYR A 302 4.12 -22.05 -6.45
CA TYR A 302 3.75 -20.88 -7.25
C TYR A 302 4.01 -21.09 -8.73
N VAL A 303 4.86 -22.06 -9.08
CA VAL A 303 5.29 -22.41 -10.41
C VAL A 303 5.36 -23.93 -10.57
N GLU A 304 5.20 -24.40 -11.81
CA GLU A 304 5.31 -25.79 -12.21
C GLU A 304 6.46 -25.95 -13.24
N PRO A 305 6.97 -27.17 -13.46
CA PRO A 305 7.96 -27.42 -14.53
C PRO A 305 7.47 -26.88 -15.88
N GLY A 306 8.33 -26.17 -16.60
CA GLY A 306 8.02 -25.50 -17.85
C GLY A 306 7.55 -24.05 -17.70
N ASP A 307 7.16 -23.61 -16.50
CA ASP A 307 6.77 -22.21 -16.27
C ASP A 307 7.97 -21.26 -16.42
N ILE A 308 7.70 -20.06 -16.94
CA ILE A 308 8.66 -18.96 -17.03
C ILE A 308 8.53 -18.07 -15.81
N VAL A 309 9.67 -17.70 -15.22
CA VAL A 309 9.76 -16.69 -14.16
C VAL A 309 10.69 -15.55 -14.59
N VAL A 310 10.35 -14.34 -14.18
CA VAL A 310 11.22 -13.16 -14.30
C VAL A 310 11.75 -12.83 -12.92
N LEU A 311 13.07 -12.85 -12.77
CA LEU A 311 13.71 -12.48 -11.51
C LEU A 311 14.30 -11.07 -11.64
N THR A 312 14.11 -10.23 -10.62
CA THR A 312 14.74 -8.90 -10.56
C THR A 312 15.28 -8.63 -9.15
N ALA A 313 16.50 -8.15 -9.09
CA ALA A 313 17.21 -7.92 -7.83
C ALA A 313 18.10 -6.67 -7.89
N GLY A 314 18.55 -6.23 -6.73
CA GLY A 314 19.61 -5.24 -6.59
C GLY A 314 20.94 -5.91 -6.28
N LEU A 315 21.90 -5.83 -7.18
CA LEU A 315 23.26 -6.26 -6.90
C LEU A 315 23.90 -5.28 -5.88
N PRO A 316 24.53 -5.77 -4.80
CA PRO A 316 25.36 -4.92 -3.96
C PRO A 316 26.52 -4.36 -4.80
N ALA A 317 26.93 -3.12 -4.51
CA ALA A 317 28.12 -2.56 -5.14
C ALA A 317 29.32 -3.39 -4.74
N GLN A 318 29.97 -4.01 -5.72
CA GLN A 318 31.33 -4.52 -5.53
C GLN A 318 32.25 -3.32 -5.37
N SER A 319 33.15 -3.37 -4.38
CA SER A 319 34.04 -2.30 -3.99
C SER A 319 34.67 -1.56 -5.18
N GLY A 320 34.45 -0.27 -5.28
CA GLY A 320 35.36 0.68 -5.91
C GLY A 320 34.87 1.48 -7.12
N ALA A 321 33.91 1.07 -7.94
CA ALA A 321 33.56 1.82 -9.14
C ALA A 321 32.05 2.04 -9.39
N PHE A 322 31.18 1.26 -8.80
CA PHE A 322 29.74 1.32 -9.05
C PHE A 322 28.95 1.28 -7.74
N SER A 323 28.51 2.44 -7.26
CA SER A 323 27.62 2.55 -6.10
C SER A 323 26.16 2.46 -6.54
N ASN A 324 25.54 1.30 -6.40
CA ASN A 324 24.10 1.13 -6.65
C ASN A 324 23.23 1.06 -5.37
N ASN A 325 23.81 1.29 -4.19
CA ASN A 325 23.11 1.38 -2.90
C ASN A 325 21.94 0.38 -2.72
N GLY A 326 22.10 -0.88 -3.16
CA GLY A 326 21.08 -1.92 -3.06
C GLY A 326 19.83 -1.71 -3.92
N ARG A 327 19.88 -0.82 -4.91
CA ARG A 327 18.75 -0.56 -5.84
C ARG A 327 18.66 -1.66 -6.89
N SER A 328 17.42 -2.02 -7.30
CA SER A 328 17.19 -2.99 -8.37
C SER A 328 17.88 -2.55 -9.66
N ASN A 329 18.80 -3.38 -10.18
CA ASN A 329 19.65 -3.09 -11.32
C ASN A 329 19.89 -4.30 -12.23
N MET A 330 19.24 -5.42 -11.93
CA MET A 330 19.37 -6.68 -12.65
C MET A 330 18.00 -7.30 -12.96
N MET A 331 17.90 -7.94 -14.12
CA MET A 331 16.78 -8.80 -14.49
C MET A 331 17.33 -10.09 -15.10
N ARG A 332 16.74 -11.23 -14.72
CA ARG A 332 17.04 -12.57 -15.27
C ARG A 332 15.73 -13.28 -15.60
N ILE A 333 15.74 -14.11 -16.64
CA ILE A 333 14.61 -14.97 -17.00
C ILE A 333 15.07 -16.39 -16.75
N ALA A 334 14.20 -17.20 -16.17
CA ALA A 334 14.43 -18.62 -15.95
C ALA A 334 13.20 -19.42 -16.37
N VAL A 335 13.45 -20.62 -16.90
CA VAL A 335 12.43 -21.66 -17.08
C VAL A 335 12.60 -22.64 -15.92
N ILE A 336 11.50 -23.06 -15.32
CA ILE A 336 11.50 -24.00 -14.20
C ILE A 336 11.67 -25.42 -14.74
N ASP A 337 12.65 -26.15 -14.19
CA ASP A 337 12.92 -27.55 -14.51
C ASP A 337 11.98 -28.48 -13.74
#